data_0f6f4e3371005996a8600bdf36232b56
#
_entry.id   0f6f4e3371005996a8600bdf36232b56
#
_cell.length_a   1.000
_cell.length_b   1.000
_cell.length_c   1.000
_cell.angle_alpha   90.00
_cell.angle_beta   90.00
_cell.angle_gamma   90.00
#
_symmetry.space_group_name_H-M   'P 1'
#
loop_
_entity.id
_entity.type
_entity.pdbx_description
1 polymer ?
#
loop_
_entity_poly.entity_id
_entity_poly.type
_entity_poly.pdbx_seq_one_letter_code
_entity_poly.pdbx_strand_id
1 'polypeptide(L)'
;MMDVRFSGIILAMAAFAATAALAQVKQEQPASALAGHNTNAPVDVTSDRIEVQDRADRAVFSGNVHATQGDLTLDTARLTVAYSGGTDNLQINRLDAADGVVVRSPSETAKGDFGVYDLDRKLITLIGNVQLTRQNNQVNGSRLVIDLDSGRAVIDGGPPGVNSSGGRVTGHFTVPQRQQQPQTQQKK
;
A
#
# COMPACT_ATOMS: atom_id res chain seq x y z
N MET A 1 -84.73 1.27 -28.22
CA MET A 1 -85.58 1.30 -27.02
C MET A 1 -84.78 0.71 -25.88
N MET A 2 -84.56 1.49 -24.85
CA MET A 2 -83.94 1.22 -23.52
C MET A 2 -82.44 1.13 -23.43
N ASP A 3 -81.90 2.30 -23.03
CA ASP A 3 -80.62 2.50 -22.43
C ASP A 3 -80.50 1.84 -21.05
N VAL A 4 -79.39 1.19 -20.75
CA VAL A 4 -78.97 0.92 -19.37
C VAL A 4 -77.49 1.30 -19.22
N ARG A 5 -77.29 2.44 -18.61
CA ARG A 5 -75.98 2.92 -18.16
C ARG A 5 -75.56 2.11 -16.92
N PHE A 6 -74.40 1.42 -16.98
CA PHE A 6 -73.72 0.93 -15.79
C PHE A 6 -72.51 1.76 -15.56
N SER A 7 -72.59 2.54 -14.47
CA SER A 7 -71.51 3.33 -13.89
C SER A 7 -70.57 2.39 -13.11
N GLY A 8 -69.39 2.10 -13.65
CA GLY A 8 -68.37 1.30 -12.98
C GLY A 8 -67.35 2.20 -12.28
N ILE A 9 -67.35 2.16 -10.98
CA ILE A 9 -66.34 2.81 -10.09
C ILE A 9 -65.02 2.12 -10.24
N ILE A 10 -64.02 2.83 -10.81
CA ILE A 10 -62.63 2.37 -10.86
C ILE A 10 -61.97 2.75 -9.56
N LEU A 11 -61.72 1.75 -8.72
CA LEU A 11 -60.94 1.87 -7.47
C LEU A 11 -59.46 1.86 -7.87
N ALA A 12 -58.83 3.04 -7.87
CA ALA A 12 -57.38 3.16 -8.09
C ALA A 12 -56.62 2.73 -6.85
N MET A 13 -56.05 1.53 -6.88
CA MET A 13 -55.10 1.05 -5.87
C MET A 13 -53.71 1.65 -6.17
N ALA A 14 -53.31 2.67 -5.44
CA ALA A 14 -51.96 3.22 -5.47
C ALA A 14 -51.00 2.25 -4.72
N ALA A 15 -50.27 1.47 -5.47
CA ALA A 15 -49.17 0.65 -4.93
C ALA A 15 -47.96 1.56 -4.61
N PHE A 16 -47.74 1.78 -3.30
CA PHE A 16 -46.56 2.47 -2.82
C PHE A 16 -45.37 1.50 -2.88
N ALA A 17 -44.59 1.54 -3.94
CA ALA A 17 -43.32 0.82 -4.02
C ALA A 17 -42.26 1.59 -3.22
N ALA A 18 -42.03 1.17 -1.99
CA ALA A 18 -40.90 1.64 -1.19
C ALA A 18 -39.63 1.03 -1.74
N THR A 19 -38.89 1.77 -2.55
CA THR A 19 -37.53 1.41 -2.97
C THR A 19 -36.59 1.63 -1.78
N ALA A 20 -36.26 0.55 -1.07
CA ALA A 20 -35.17 0.54 -0.11
C ALA A 20 -33.86 0.70 -0.88
N ALA A 21 -33.31 1.90 -0.92
CA ALA A 21 -31.95 2.15 -1.37
C ALA A 21 -31.00 1.50 -0.34
N LEU A 22 -30.50 0.32 -0.67
CA LEU A 22 -29.36 -0.29 0.04
C LEU A 22 -28.15 0.58 -0.26
N ALA A 23 -27.82 1.47 0.67
CA ALA A 23 -26.53 2.16 0.68
C ALA A 23 -25.45 1.08 0.83
N GLN A 24 -24.80 0.73 -0.28
CA GLN A 24 -23.59 -0.08 -0.25
C GLN A 24 -22.53 0.74 0.48
N VAL A 25 -22.26 0.39 1.72
CA VAL A 25 -21.07 0.86 2.44
C VAL A 25 -19.89 0.25 1.70
N LYS A 26 -19.28 1.05 0.82
CA LYS A 26 -17.99 0.73 0.22
C LYS A 26 -17.02 0.60 1.38
N GLN A 27 -16.67 -0.62 1.75
CA GLN A 27 -15.57 -0.86 2.67
C GLN A 27 -14.30 -0.42 1.94
N GLU A 28 -13.85 0.79 2.23
CA GLU A 28 -12.53 1.24 1.87
C GLU A 28 -11.56 0.40 2.73
N GLN A 29 -11.01 -0.65 2.11
CA GLN A 29 -9.84 -1.31 2.65
C GLN A 29 -8.76 -0.24 2.81
N PRO A 30 -8.01 -0.22 3.93
CA PRO A 30 -6.92 0.71 4.08
C PRO A 30 -5.90 0.43 2.98
N ALA A 31 -5.97 1.23 1.92
CA ALA A 31 -4.98 1.21 0.88
C ALA A 31 -3.64 1.59 1.53
N SER A 32 -2.56 0.87 1.18
CA SER A 32 -1.21 1.32 1.52
C SER A 32 -1.06 2.76 0.99
N ALA A 33 -0.34 3.60 1.71
CA ALA A 33 -0.04 4.96 1.27
C ALA A 33 0.83 5.00 0.00
N LEU A 34 1.39 3.86 -0.38
CA LEU A 34 2.09 3.67 -1.65
C LEU A 34 1.12 3.44 -2.83
N ALA A 35 -0.19 3.32 -2.57
CA ALA A 35 -1.20 3.32 -3.62
C ALA A 35 -1.17 4.66 -4.37
N GLY A 36 -0.99 4.59 -5.68
CA GLY A 36 -0.89 5.78 -6.54
C GLY A 36 0.52 6.38 -6.65
N HIS A 37 1.55 5.70 -6.11
CA HIS A 37 2.94 6.04 -6.39
C HIS A 37 3.21 6.01 -7.90
N ASN A 38 3.92 7.04 -8.40
CA ASN A 38 4.27 7.11 -9.83
C ASN A 38 5.46 6.20 -10.14
N THR A 39 5.17 4.95 -10.49
CA THR A 39 6.17 3.93 -10.85
C THR A 39 6.94 4.25 -12.15
N ASN A 40 6.50 5.24 -12.93
CA ASN A 40 7.17 5.71 -14.15
C ASN A 40 8.08 6.92 -13.89
N ALA A 41 8.15 7.42 -12.66
CA ALA A 41 9.10 8.48 -12.32
C ALA A 41 10.54 7.94 -12.43
N PRO A 42 11.52 8.80 -12.80
CA PRO A 42 12.92 8.40 -12.81
C PRO A 42 13.37 7.95 -11.41
N VAL A 43 14.33 7.01 -11.39
CA VAL A 43 15.00 6.57 -10.17
C VAL A 43 16.35 7.27 -10.08
N ASP A 44 16.52 8.10 -9.06
CA ASP A 44 17.77 8.76 -8.73
C ASP A 44 18.46 8.03 -7.59
N VAL A 45 19.78 7.77 -7.70
CA VAL A 45 20.54 7.05 -6.68
C VAL A 45 21.81 7.81 -6.34
N THR A 46 22.08 7.98 -5.04
CA THR A 46 23.33 8.50 -4.50
C THR A 46 23.97 7.46 -3.58
N SER A 47 25.30 7.39 -3.53
CA SER A 47 26.06 6.47 -2.67
C SER A 47 27.53 6.91 -2.58
N ASP A 48 28.27 6.27 -1.68
CA ASP A 48 29.72 6.51 -1.56
C ASP A 48 30.50 5.89 -2.74
N ARG A 49 29.99 4.80 -3.31
CA ARG A 49 30.62 4.06 -4.41
C ARG A 49 29.59 3.46 -5.35
N ILE A 50 29.90 3.51 -6.65
CA ILE A 50 29.19 2.76 -7.70
C ILE A 50 30.18 1.85 -8.44
N GLU A 51 29.71 0.65 -8.80
CA GLU A 51 30.38 -0.30 -9.67
C GLU A 51 29.41 -0.73 -10.78
N VAL A 52 29.76 -0.42 -12.04
CA VAL A 52 28.95 -0.79 -13.20
C VAL A 52 29.49 -2.11 -13.77
N GLN A 53 28.60 -3.07 -13.96
CA GLN A 53 28.92 -4.41 -14.44
C GLN A 53 28.17 -4.68 -15.76
N ASP A 54 28.63 -4.09 -16.84
CA ASP A 54 27.97 -4.11 -18.17
C ASP A 54 27.64 -5.51 -18.68
N ARG A 55 28.52 -6.48 -18.45
CA ARG A 55 28.29 -7.88 -18.87
C ARG A 55 27.17 -8.57 -18.10
N ALA A 56 26.78 -8.02 -16.97
CA ALA A 56 25.76 -8.57 -16.09
C ALA A 56 24.51 -7.67 -16.06
N ASP A 57 24.47 -6.62 -16.90
CA ASP A 57 23.39 -5.64 -17.00
C ASP A 57 22.93 -5.12 -15.62
N ARG A 58 23.91 -4.71 -14.81
CA ARG A 58 23.65 -4.19 -13.46
C ARG A 58 24.67 -3.17 -13.00
N ALA A 59 24.23 -2.30 -12.09
CA ALA A 59 25.07 -1.40 -11.32
C ALA A 59 24.90 -1.71 -9.81
N VAL A 60 26.01 -1.69 -9.08
CA VAL A 60 26.03 -1.92 -7.62
C VAL A 60 26.47 -0.63 -6.95
N PHE A 61 25.59 -0.09 -6.11
CA PHE A 61 25.82 1.05 -5.23
C PHE A 61 26.13 0.55 -3.83
N SER A 62 27.09 1.17 -3.15
CA SER A 62 27.48 0.78 -1.80
C SER A 62 27.94 1.96 -0.95
N GLY A 63 27.60 1.89 0.34
CA GLY A 63 27.87 2.93 1.33
C GLY A 63 26.85 4.07 1.24
N ASN A 64 26.11 4.31 2.33
CA ASN A 64 25.15 5.41 2.49
C ASN A 64 24.22 5.58 1.25
N VAL A 65 23.70 4.45 0.76
CA VAL A 65 22.87 4.48 -0.45
C VAL A 65 21.53 5.12 -0.16
N HIS A 66 21.19 6.15 -0.93
CA HIS A 66 19.90 6.82 -0.92
C HIS A 66 19.34 6.83 -2.35
N ALA A 67 18.17 6.25 -2.53
CA ALA A 67 17.46 6.25 -3.81
C ALA A 67 16.10 6.91 -3.67
N THR A 68 15.66 7.61 -4.73
CA THR A 68 14.37 8.28 -4.79
C THR A 68 13.65 7.96 -6.08
N GLN A 69 12.32 7.80 -6.01
CA GLN A 69 11.44 7.72 -7.16
C GLN A 69 10.15 8.48 -6.82
N GLY A 70 9.95 9.66 -7.40
CA GLY A 70 8.84 10.52 -7.00
C GLY A 70 8.86 10.84 -5.51
N ASP A 71 7.83 10.43 -4.79
CA ASP A 71 7.68 10.62 -3.34
C ASP A 71 8.17 9.42 -2.49
N LEU A 72 8.64 8.37 -3.15
CA LEU A 72 9.22 7.20 -2.51
C LEU A 72 10.71 7.39 -2.29
N THR A 73 11.19 7.07 -1.09
CA THR A 73 12.62 7.05 -0.76
C THR A 73 13.05 5.69 -0.22
N LEU A 74 14.26 5.28 -0.57
CA LEU A 74 14.89 4.05 -0.11
C LEU A 74 16.28 4.38 0.46
N ASP A 75 16.54 4.00 1.70
CA ASP A 75 17.85 4.04 2.33
C ASP A 75 18.34 2.63 2.61
N THR A 76 19.60 2.34 2.29
CA THR A 76 20.22 1.04 2.50
C THR A 76 21.76 1.16 2.49
N ALA A 77 22.47 0.12 2.96
CA ALA A 77 23.92 0.11 2.80
C ALA A 77 24.39 -0.37 1.42
N ARG A 78 23.55 -1.18 0.73
CA ARG A 78 23.87 -1.71 -0.60
C ARG A 78 22.62 -1.80 -1.46
N LEU A 79 22.74 -1.34 -2.73
CA LEU A 79 21.69 -1.44 -3.74
C LEU A 79 22.26 -1.99 -5.04
N THR A 80 21.65 -3.03 -5.57
CA THR A 80 21.92 -3.53 -6.91
C THR A 80 20.77 -3.12 -7.81
N VAL A 81 21.06 -2.43 -8.90
CA VAL A 81 20.12 -2.00 -9.93
C VAL A 81 20.31 -2.91 -11.15
N ALA A 82 19.32 -3.72 -11.48
CA ALA A 82 19.30 -4.51 -12.71
C ALA A 82 18.56 -3.75 -13.80
N TYR A 83 19.12 -3.72 -15.00
CA TYR A 83 18.57 -3.02 -16.15
C TYR A 83 18.62 -3.87 -17.42
N SER A 84 17.91 -3.46 -18.45
CA SER A 84 17.91 -4.07 -19.78
C SER A 84 17.86 -2.98 -20.86
N GLY A 85 17.95 -3.37 -22.16
CA GLY A 85 17.71 -2.49 -23.29
C GLY A 85 18.94 -1.85 -23.96
N GLY A 86 20.15 -2.13 -23.50
CA GLY A 86 21.38 -1.57 -24.07
C GLY A 86 21.50 -0.04 -23.89
N THR A 87 22.50 0.58 -24.58
CA THR A 87 22.87 2.00 -24.38
C THR A 87 21.80 3.00 -24.78
N ASP A 88 20.96 2.68 -25.77
CA ASP A 88 20.01 3.64 -26.34
C ASP A 88 18.62 3.58 -25.72
N ASN A 89 18.32 2.51 -24.96
CA ASN A 89 17.00 2.32 -24.33
C ASN A 89 17.13 1.57 -22.99
N LEU A 90 17.94 2.10 -22.10
CA LEU A 90 18.17 1.51 -20.78
C LEU A 90 16.90 1.59 -19.93
N GLN A 91 16.41 0.42 -19.46
CA GLN A 91 15.25 0.30 -18.59
C GLN A 91 15.66 -0.40 -17.29
N ILE A 92 15.31 0.20 -16.16
CA ILE A 92 15.49 -0.42 -14.85
C ILE A 92 14.33 -1.41 -14.63
N ASN A 93 14.66 -2.66 -14.36
CA ASN A 93 13.68 -3.72 -14.14
C ASN A 93 13.54 -4.06 -12.66
N ARG A 94 14.66 -3.98 -11.89
CA ARG A 94 14.67 -4.44 -10.52
C ARG A 94 15.71 -3.72 -9.67
N LEU A 95 15.36 -3.46 -8.42
CA LEU A 95 16.23 -2.98 -7.36
C LEU A 95 16.30 -4.03 -6.25
N ASP A 96 17.51 -4.46 -5.88
CA ASP A 96 17.77 -5.37 -4.76
C ASP A 96 18.57 -4.61 -3.69
N ALA A 97 17.95 -4.38 -2.53
CA ALA A 97 18.54 -3.68 -1.40
C ALA A 97 18.92 -4.65 -0.28
N ALA A 98 20.05 -4.43 0.36
CA ALA A 98 20.60 -5.29 1.41
C ALA A 98 21.28 -4.49 2.54
N ASP A 99 21.45 -5.16 3.68
CA ASP A 99 22.14 -4.63 4.85
C ASP A 99 21.40 -3.45 5.51
N GLY A 100 20.13 -3.69 5.81
CA GLY A 100 19.23 -2.74 6.44
C GLY A 100 18.54 -1.85 5.40
N VAL A 101 17.25 -2.05 5.24
CA VAL A 101 16.42 -1.38 4.23
C VAL A 101 15.36 -0.55 4.92
N VAL A 102 15.26 0.73 4.54
CA VAL A 102 14.20 1.62 4.99
C VAL A 102 13.54 2.28 3.79
N VAL A 103 12.27 1.96 3.58
CA VAL A 103 11.44 2.57 2.53
C VAL A 103 10.50 3.57 3.18
N ARG A 104 10.42 4.78 2.64
CA ARG A 104 9.51 5.83 3.13
C ARG A 104 8.66 6.38 2.02
N SER A 105 7.42 6.66 2.37
CA SER A 105 6.49 7.50 1.62
C SER A 105 5.99 8.64 2.53
N PRO A 106 5.20 9.59 2.05
CA PRO A 106 4.69 10.69 2.87
C PRO A 106 3.92 10.27 4.13
N SER A 107 3.36 9.08 4.18
CA SER A 107 2.52 8.64 5.30
C SER A 107 2.93 7.30 5.93
N GLU A 108 3.88 6.58 5.35
CA GLU A 108 4.32 5.27 5.83
C GLU A 108 5.84 5.13 5.83
N THR A 109 6.34 4.32 6.76
CA THR A 109 7.72 3.87 6.78
C THR A 109 7.73 2.36 6.93
N ALA A 110 8.40 1.67 6.01
CA ALA A 110 8.63 0.24 6.07
C ALA A 110 10.12 -0.05 6.24
N LYS A 111 10.47 -1.02 7.10
CA LYS A 111 11.85 -1.45 7.36
C LYS A 111 11.96 -2.94 7.17
N GLY A 112 13.16 -3.42 6.82
CA GLY A 112 13.51 -4.82 6.72
C GLY A 112 15.01 -5.01 6.61
N ASP A 113 15.48 -6.24 6.64
CA ASP A 113 16.90 -6.55 6.44
C ASP A 113 17.26 -6.50 4.95
N PHE A 114 16.35 -6.97 4.09
CA PHE A 114 16.48 -7.02 2.64
C PHE A 114 15.22 -6.44 1.98
N GLY A 115 15.39 -5.88 0.78
CA GLY A 115 14.30 -5.36 -0.02
C GLY A 115 14.46 -5.69 -1.50
N VAL A 116 13.36 -5.95 -2.18
CA VAL A 116 13.28 -6.12 -3.62
C VAL A 116 12.17 -5.22 -4.15
N TYR A 117 12.49 -4.38 -5.10
CA TYR A 117 11.51 -3.67 -5.89
C TYR A 117 11.55 -4.18 -7.33
N ASP A 118 10.52 -4.91 -7.72
CA ASP A 118 10.27 -5.37 -9.08
C ASP A 118 9.44 -4.28 -9.79
N LEU A 119 10.08 -3.53 -10.66
CA LEU A 119 9.45 -2.40 -11.35
C LEU A 119 8.45 -2.88 -12.39
N ASP A 120 8.74 -4.00 -13.07
CA ASP A 120 7.85 -4.55 -14.09
C ASP A 120 6.52 -5.02 -13.48
N ARG A 121 6.59 -5.61 -12.29
CA ARG A 121 5.40 -6.08 -11.54
C ARG A 121 4.84 -5.06 -10.59
N LYS A 122 5.55 -3.95 -10.36
CA LYS A 122 5.23 -2.90 -9.39
C LYS A 122 5.04 -3.44 -7.97
N LEU A 123 5.91 -4.37 -7.58
CA LEU A 123 5.89 -5.03 -6.28
C LEU A 123 7.11 -4.65 -5.45
N ILE A 124 6.88 -4.18 -4.23
CA ILE A 124 7.93 -4.02 -3.22
C ILE A 124 7.81 -5.18 -2.23
N THR A 125 8.90 -5.91 -2.02
CA THR A 125 8.98 -6.97 -1.02
C THR A 125 10.08 -6.64 -0.03
N LEU A 126 9.76 -6.60 1.27
CA LEU A 126 10.74 -6.53 2.35
C LEU A 126 10.79 -7.87 3.10
N ILE A 127 11.98 -8.28 3.52
CA ILE A 127 12.24 -9.57 4.16
C ILE A 127 13.18 -9.35 5.36
N GLY A 128 12.89 -10.09 6.44
CA GLY A 128 13.68 -10.06 7.68
C GLY A 128 13.35 -8.85 8.56
N ASN A 129 13.00 -9.10 9.82
CA ASN A 129 12.71 -8.08 10.83
C ASN A 129 11.81 -6.94 10.34
N VAL A 130 10.76 -7.31 9.60
CA VAL A 130 9.90 -6.34 8.94
C VAL A 130 9.08 -5.55 9.94
N GLN A 131 9.09 -4.22 9.77
CA GLN A 131 8.28 -3.28 10.52
C GLN A 131 7.61 -2.31 9.56
N LEU A 132 6.28 -2.22 9.60
CA LEU A 132 5.51 -1.20 8.89
C LEU A 132 4.90 -0.24 9.91
N THR A 133 5.20 1.05 9.75
CA THR A 133 4.70 2.13 10.61
C THR A 133 3.87 3.10 9.78
N ARG A 134 2.66 3.38 10.23
CA ARG A 134 1.77 4.40 9.67
C ARG A 134 1.20 5.26 10.80
N GLN A 135 1.58 6.52 10.85
CA GLN A 135 1.25 7.39 11.98
C GLN A 135 1.69 6.76 13.31
N ASN A 136 0.75 6.49 14.23
CA ASN A 136 0.99 5.85 15.52
C ASN A 136 0.72 4.34 15.52
N ASN A 137 0.46 3.76 14.34
CA ASN A 137 0.19 2.33 14.20
C ASN A 137 1.44 1.62 13.69
N GLN A 138 1.72 0.44 14.22
CA GLN A 138 2.87 -0.36 13.85
C GLN A 138 2.47 -1.83 13.69
N VAL A 139 2.97 -2.45 12.63
CA VAL A 139 2.82 -3.89 12.38
C VAL A 139 4.20 -4.47 12.16
N ASN A 140 4.49 -5.63 12.78
CA ASN A 140 5.76 -6.33 12.64
C ASN A 140 5.52 -7.73 12.10
N GLY A 141 6.44 -8.22 11.27
CA GLY A 141 6.42 -9.54 10.67
C GLY A 141 7.78 -9.94 10.11
N SER A 142 7.81 -10.94 9.26
CA SER A 142 9.03 -11.44 8.60
C SER A 142 9.13 -11.07 7.15
N ARG A 143 8.00 -10.85 6.50
CA ARG A 143 7.89 -10.49 5.11
C ARG A 143 6.75 -9.52 4.92
N LEU A 144 6.99 -8.48 4.11
CA LEU A 144 5.98 -7.53 3.65
C LEU A 144 6.00 -7.54 2.12
N VAL A 145 4.84 -7.64 1.51
CA VAL A 145 4.65 -7.44 0.07
C VAL A 145 3.68 -6.30 -0.13
N ILE A 146 4.09 -5.30 -0.89
CA ILE A 146 3.27 -4.14 -1.27
C ILE A 146 3.07 -4.17 -2.77
N ASP A 147 1.83 -4.19 -3.20
CA ASP A 147 1.40 -4.05 -4.59
C ASP A 147 1.04 -2.57 -4.83
N LEU A 148 1.85 -1.90 -5.66
CA LEU A 148 1.74 -0.46 -5.91
C LEU A 148 0.54 -0.09 -6.79
N ASP A 149 0.05 -1.02 -7.63
CA ASP A 149 -1.13 -0.80 -8.46
C ASP A 149 -2.41 -0.84 -7.62
N SER A 150 -2.55 -1.86 -6.78
CA SER A 150 -3.73 -2.03 -5.94
C SER A 150 -3.64 -1.30 -4.59
N GLY A 151 -2.44 -0.90 -4.18
CA GLY A 151 -2.17 -0.36 -2.84
C GLY A 151 -2.33 -1.40 -1.73
N ARG A 152 -2.33 -2.69 -2.05
CA ARG A 152 -2.47 -3.76 -1.07
C ARG A 152 -1.12 -4.06 -0.43
N ALA A 153 -1.09 -4.09 0.90
CA ALA A 153 0.06 -4.55 1.69
C ALA A 153 -0.30 -5.83 2.44
N VAL A 154 0.55 -6.84 2.34
CA VAL A 154 0.42 -8.12 3.04
C VAL A 154 1.65 -8.36 3.89
N ILE A 155 1.47 -8.63 5.18
CA ILE A 155 2.56 -8.95 6.11
C ILE A 155 2.39 -10.40 6.58
N ASP A 156 3.46 -11.17 6.46
CA ASP A 156 3.54 -12.57 6.91
C ASP A 156 4.49 -12.70 8.11
N GLY A 157 4.16 -13.59 9.04
CA GLY A 157 4.97 -13.85 10.23
C GLY A 157 6.22 -14.71 9.98
N GLY A 158 6.27 -15.42 8.87
CA GLY A 158 7.35 -16.36 8.54
C GLY A 158 7.33 -17.67 9.32
N PRO A 159 8.26 -18.60 9.06
CA PRO A 159 8.36 -19.85 9.80
C PRO A 159 8.71 -19.60 11.27
N PRO A 160 8.21 -20.45 12.22
CA PRO A 160 8.60 -20.37 13.61
C PRO A 160 10.12 -20.49 13.80
N GLY A 161 10.71 -19.61 14.63
CA GLY A 161 12.13 -19.67 14.97
C GLY A 161 13.08 -18.88 14.06
N VAL A 162 12.59 -18.23 13.00
CA VAL A 162 13.44 -17.45 12.07
C VAL A 162 13.59 -15.97 12.47
N ASN A 163 12.78 -15.47 13.39
CA ASN A 163 12.85 -14.09 13.89
C ASN A 163 12.20 -13.90 15.26
N SER A 164 12.41 -12.71 15.84
CA SER A 164 12.01 -12.33 17.21
C SER A 164 10.50 -12.44 17.50
N SER A 165 9.63 -12.51 16.47
CA SER A 165 8.17 -12.59 16.62
C SER A 165 7.64 -14.03 16.64
N GLY A 166 8.52 -15.07 16.68
CA GLY A 166 8.08 -16.47 16.77
C GLY A 166 7.21 -16.93 15.59
N GLY A 167 7.37 -16.35 14.40
CA GLY A 167 6.60 -16.69 13.21
C GLY A 167 5.21 -16.05 13.13
N ARG A 168 4.89 -15.09 14.01
CA ARG A 168 3.57 -14.42 14.05
C ARG A 168 3.69 -12.95 13.64
N VAL A 169 2.65 -12.42 13.04
CA VAL A 169 2.47 -10.98 12.84
C VAL A 169 1.96 -10.37 14.14
N THR A 170 2.55 -9.24 14.55
CA THR A 170 2.09 -8.46 15.70
C THR A 170 1.72 -7.05 15.25
N GLY A 171 0.67 -6.47 15.83
CA GLY A 171 0.21 -5.13 15.51
C GLY A 171 -0.09 -4.32 16.77
N HIS A 172 0.30 -3.04 16.76
CA HIS A 172 -0.08 -2.04 17.74
C HIS A 172 -0.90 -0.95 17.03
N PHE A 173 -2.12 -0.71 17.52
CA PHE A 173 -3.04 0.25 16.91
C PHE A 173 -3.54 1.23 17.96
N THR A 174 -3.40 2.52 17.67
CA THR A 174 -3.93 3.60 18.50
C THR A 174 -5.37 3.88 18.11
N VAL A 175 -6.28 3.78 19.07
CA VAL A 175 -7.71 4.13 18.88
C VAL A 175 -7.93 5.58 19.31
N PRO A 176 -8.35 6.50 18.41
CA PRO A 176 -8.69 7.85 18.79
C PRO A 176 -9.88 7.86 19.76
N GLN A 177 -9.73 8.50 20.91
CA GLN A 177 -10.86 8.71 21.81
C GLN A 177 -11.82 9.71 21.15
N ARG A 178 -13.08 9.30 20.93
CA ARG A 178 -14.15 10.23 20.56
C ARG A 178 -14.35 11.19 21.75
N GLN A 179 -14.03 12.46 21.56
CA GLN A 179 -14.45 13.48 22.50
C GLN A 179 -15.99 13.43 22.57
N GLN A 180 -16.53 13.05 23.74
CA GLN A 180 -17.94 13.18 24.01
C GLN A 180 -18.27 14.68 23.93
N GLN A 181 -19.04 15.07 22.92
CA GLN A 181 -19.61 16.42 22.89
C GLN A 181 -20.44 16.60 24.15
N PRO A 182 -20.24 17.69 24.91
CA PRO A 182 -21.09 18.00 26.05
C PRO A 182 -22.54 18.10 25.57
N GLN A 183 -23.40 17.23 26.10
CA GLN A 183 -24.83 17.37 25.86
C GLN A 183 -25.29 18.70 26.52
N THR A 184 -25.59 19.67 25.70
CA THR A 184 -26.26 20.92 26.16
C THR A 184 -27.63 20.52 26.69
N GLN A 185 -27.78 20.43 28.02
CA GLN A 185 -29.08 20.27 28.65
C GLN A 185 -29.90 21.51 28.33
N GLN A 186 -30.85 21.36 27.42
CA GLN A 186 -31.92 22.36 27.29
C GLN A 186 -32.78 22.36 28.55
N LYS A 187 -32.56 23.36 29.40
CA LYS A 187 -33.40 23.63 30.54
C LYS A 187 -34.71 24.24 30.02
N LYS A 188 -35.79 23.55 30.30
CA LYS A 188 -37.17 23.94 29.99
C LYS A 188 -37.66 25.01 31.01
#